data_09195e27c224b2a63fe5373343d35d74
#
_entry.id   09195e27c224b2a63fe5373343d35d74
#
_cell.length_a   1.000
_cell.length_b   1.000
_cell.length_c   1.000
_cell.angle_alpha   90.00
_cell.angle_beta   90.00
_cell.angle_gamma   90.00
#
_symmetry.space_group_name_H-M   'P 1'
#
loop_
_entity.id
_entity.type
_entity.pdbx_description
1 polymer ?
#
loop_
_entity_poly.entity_id
_entity_poly.type
_entity_poly.pdbx_seq_one_letter_code
_entity_poly.pdbx_strand_id
1 'polypeptide(L)'
;MVRVITYGTYDLLHYGHIRLLERAKALGDYLIVGVTTDDFDKTRGKINVQQSLMERIEAVRATGLADKIIVEEYEGQKIDDIRRYDVDIFTVGSDWAGKFDYLNEYCKVVYLPRTEGISSSEVRSKQCKLRMGIVGKAAFRTKFVAESKYVNGVDVIGVCAFQKSEESEFDGMFYTENYDELLEKVDAVYIVSKPEKHYIDTKKALLAGKHVLCESPIALKEADCEELYSIAEEHGLVLMDAIKTAYSTAYERLVLLAKTGKIGKVVSVDAVCTSLRDGISIAGTDLTQKWNSMCGWAPAALLPVFQILGTEYRKKVITTKFLDEAANMDAFTKIDFTYGDAVASIKVAKAAKSEGELIVTGTKGYIYVPAPWWKTDY
;
A
#
# COMPACT_ATOMS: atom_id res chain seq x y z
N MET A 1 -22.93 38.92 -10.47
CA MET A 1 -23.04 37.77 -9.57
C MET A 1 -21.74 37.01 -9.66
N VAL A 2 -20.89 37.05 -8.61
CA VAL A 2 -19.59 36.37 -8.59
C VAL A 2 -19.83 34.88 -8.28
N ARG A 3 -19.40 34.01 -9.20
CA ARG A 3 -19.52 32.55 -9.09
C ARG A 3 -18.22 31.95 -8.61
N VAL A 4 -18.30 31.18 -7.54
CA VAL A 4 -17.17 30.50 -6.91
C VAL A 4 -17.33 29.00 -7.08
N ILE A 5 -16.25 28.30 -7.38
CA ILE A 5 -16.23 26.83 -7.43
C ILE A 5 -15.15 26.27 -6.50
N THR A 6 -15.48 25.19 -5.80
CA THR A 6 -14.52 24.41 -5.00
C THR A 6 -14.76 22.92 -5.17
N TYR A 7 -13.73 22.12 -4.95
CA TYR A 7 -13.81 20.66 -5.09
C TYR A 7 -13.24 19.94 -3.86
N GLY A 8 -13.80 18.78 -3.56
CA GLY A 8 -13.33 17.94 -2.47
C GLY A 8 -14.00 16.59 -2.42
N THR A 9 -13.42 15.66 -1.69
CA THR A 9 -14.01 14.36 -1.40
C THR A 9 -15.16 14.48 -0.42
N TYR A 10 -15.05 15.37 0.57
CA TYR A 10 -16.02 15.62 1.65
C TYR A 10 -16.42 14.36 2.45
N ASP A 11 -15.51 13.38 2.54
CA ASP A 11 -15.71 12.17 3.34
C ASP A 11 -15.74 12.50 4.84
N LEU A 12 -16.72 11.93 5.58
CA LEU A 12 -16.94 12.22 6.99
C LEU A 12 -16.97 13.74 7.25
N LEU A 13 -17.91 14.44 6.60
CA LEU A 13 -17.98 15.90 6.63
C LEU A 13 -17.78 16.43 8.07
N HIS A 14 -16.72 17.20 8.28
CA HIS A 14 -16.32 17.71 9.58
C HIS A 14 -16.17 19.24 9.56
N TYR A 15 -15.97 19.83 10.74
CA TYR A 15 -15.85 21.27 10.92
C TYR A 15 -14.86 21.94 9.96
N GLY A 16 -13.72 21.28 9.65
CA GLY A 16 -12.74 21.80 8.68
C GLY A 16 -13.32 21.97 7.26
N HIS A 17 -14.15 21.02 6.81
CA HIS A 17 -14.86 21.11 5.53
C HIS A 17 -15.90 22.25 5.56
N ILE A 18 -16.68 22.37 6.65
CA ILE A 18 -17.67 23.43 6.79
C ILE A 18 -17.00 24.79 6.73
N ARG A 19 -15.89 24.98 7.46
CA ARG A 19 -15.12 26.26 7.44
C ARG A 19 -14.55 26.57 6.06
N LEU A 20 -14.12 25.55 5.29
CA LEU A 20 -13.69 25.76 3.91
C LEU A 20 -14.86 26.25 3.04
N LEU A 21 -16.02 25.61 3.14
CA LEU A 21 -17.22 25.99 2.38
C LEU A 21 -17.71 27.38 2.76
N GLU A 22 -17.73 27.76 4.05
CA GLU A 22 -18.06 29.11 4.52
C GLU A 22 -17.14 30.18 3.92
N ARG A 23 -15.83 29.92 3.94
CA ARG A 23 -14.82 30.84 3.36
C ARG A 23 -14.94 30.91 1.84
N ALA A 24 -15.22 29.77 1.17
CA ALA A 24 -15.48 29.75 -0.26
C ALA A 24 -16.74 30.54 -0.62
N LYS A 25 -17.83 30.37 0.14
CA LYS A 25 -19.07 31.12 -0.03
C LYS A 25 -18.88 32.63 0.15
N ALA A 26 -18.02 33.04 1.09
CA ALA A 26 -17.71 34.44 1.34
C ALA A 26 -16.92 35.14 0.20
N LEU A 27 -16.39 34.38 -0.77
CA LEU A 27 -15.68 34.94 -1.93
C LEU A 27 -16.64 35.43 -3.03
N GLY A 28 -17.91 35.05 -3.01
CA GLY A 28 -18.85 35.43 -4.05
C GLY A 28 -20.30 35.21 -3.69
N ASP A 29 -21.16 35.42 -4.66
CA ASP A 29 -22.64 35.37 -4.50
C ASP A 29 -23.18 33.93 -4.66
N TYR A 30 -22.50 33.09 -5.47
CA TYR A 30 -22.96 31.75 -5.84
C TYR A 30 -21.85 30.73 -5.72
N LEU A 31 -22.03 29.73 -4.86
CA LEU A 31 -21.05 28.68 -4.61
C LEU A 31 -21.42 27.36 -5.29
N ILE A 32 -20.55 26.89 -6.14
CA ILE A 32 -20.60 25.56 -6.76
C ILE A 32 -19.63 24.65 -6.00
N VAL A 33 -20.12 23.48 -5.55
CA VAL A 33 -19.31 22.49 -4.86
C VAL A 33 -19.23 21.21 -5.67
N GLY A 34 -18.03 20.85 -6.13
CA GLY A 34 -17.75 19.59 -6.79
C GLY A 34 -17.40 18.50 -5.78
N VAL A 35 -18.17 17.42 -5.75
CA VAL A 35 -17.89 16.23 -4.92
C VAL A 35 -17.24 15.16 -5.79
N THR A 36 -16.04 14.73 -5.41
CA THR A 36 -15.24 13.79 -6.19
C THR A 36 -15.81 12.37 -6.10
N THR A 37 -15.89 11.63 -7.22
CA THR A 37 -16.29 10.21 -7.23
C THR A 37 -15.27 9.31 -6.56
N ASP A 38 -15.72 8.15 -6.08
CA ASP A 38 -14.85 7.16 -5.44
C ASP A 38 -13.77 6.64 -6.42
N ASP A 39 -14.15 6.43 -7.68
CA ASP A 39 -13.23 5.95 -8.70
C ASP A 39 -12.18 7.00 -9.06
N PHE A 40 -12.56 8.27 -9.15
CA PHE A 40 -11.61 9.34 -9.40
C PHE A 40 -10.71 9.61 -8.18
N ASP A 41 -11.24 9.51 -6.95
CA ASP A 41 -10.42 9.59 -5.71
C ASP A 41 -9.38 8.46 -5.65
N LYS A 42 -9.72 7.23 -6.06
CA LYS A 42 -8.77 6.11 -6.16
C LYS A 42 -7.61 6.39 -7.11
N THR A 43 -7.87 6.99 -8.28
CA THR A 43 -6.81 7.37 -9.22
C THR A 43 -5.84 8.41 -8.65
N ARG A 44 -6.26 9.15 -7.62
CA ARG A 44 -5.50 10.18 -6.90
C ARG A 44 -4.90 9.67 -5.59
N GLY A 45 -4.97 8.34 -5.33
CA GLY A 45 -4.43 7.69 -4.14
C GLY A 45 -5.29 7.80 -2.88
N LYS A 46 -6.54 8.24 -2.98
CA LYS A 46 -7.50 8.26 -1.87
C LYS A 46 -8.33 6.99 -1.87
N ILE A 47 -7.84 5.95 -1.22
CA ILE A 47 -8.49 4.63 -1.16
C ILE A 47 -9.34 4.42 0.10
N ASN A 48 -9.33 5.35 1.06
CA ASN A 48 -9.94 5.20 2.39
C ASN A 48 -11.22 6.03 2.57
N VAL A 49 -11.95 6.29 1.50
CA VAL A 49 -13.26 6.97 1.56
C VAL A 49 -14.27 6.02 2.19
N GLN A 50 -14.92 6.43 3.27
CA GLN A 50 -15.85 5.58 4.03
C GLN A 50 -17.32 5.76 3.60
N GLN A 51 -17.69 6.99 3.23
CA GLN A 51 -19.06 7.31 2.84
C GLN A 51 -19.21 7.19 1.33
N SER A 52 -20.32 6.64 0.89
CA SER A 52 -20.69 6.62 -0.54
C SER A 52 -20.77 8.04 -1.12
N LEU A 53 -20.61 8.18 -2.43
CA LEU A 53 -20.75 9.47 -3.11
C LEU A 53 -22.06 10.18 -2.75
N MET A 54 -23.17 9.43 -2.67
CA MET A 54 -24.48 9.99 -2.34
C MET A 54 -24.54 10.53 -0.92
N GLU A 55 -24.01 9.80 0.07
CA GLU A 55 -23.95 10.27 1.45
C GLU A 55 -23.11 11.55 1.58
N ARG A 56 -22.01 11.65 0.84
CA ARG A 56 -21.15 12.85 0.82
C ARG A 56 -21.84 14.04 0.16
N ILE A 57 -22.57 13.82 -0.93
CA ILE A 57 -23.40 14.85 -1.59
C ILE A 57 -24.48 15.37 -0.63
N GLU A 58 -25.20 14.46 0.07
CA GLU A 58 -26.23 14.84 1.03
C GLU A 58 -25.64 15.60 2.24
N ALA A 59 -24.48 15.18 2.72
CA ALA A 59 -23.77 15.88 3.78
C ALA A 59 -23.38 17.32 3.38
N VAL A 60 -22.87 17.51 2.16
CA VAL A 60 -22.60 18.86 1.62
C VAL A 60 -23.89 19.66 1.47
N ARG A 61 -24.98 19.05 0.94
CA ARG A 61 -26.29 19.70 0.80
C ARG A 61 -26.87 20.14 2.13
N ALA A 62 -26.73 19.31 3.16
CA ALA A 62 -27.23 19.61 4.51
C ALA A 62 -26.53 20.81 5.17
N THR A 63 -25.34 21.22 4.69
CA THR A 63 -24.71 22.46 5.19
C THR A 63 -25.43 23.73 4.81
N GLY A 64 -26.26 23.70 3.75
CA GLY A 64 -26.91 24.88 3.19
C GLY A 64 -26.00 25.93 2.56
N LEU A 65 -24.69 25.62 2.44
CA LEU A 65 -23.69 26.57 1.92
C LEU A 65 -23.55 26.53 0.40
N ALA A 66 -23.75 25.35 -0.21
CA ALA A 66 -23.65 25.15 -1.65
C ALA A 66 -24.95 25.56 -2.37
N ASP A 67 -24.87 26.49 -3.32
CA ASP A 67 -25.99 26.84 -4.19
C ASP A 67 -26.18 25.80 -5.30
N LYS A 68 -25.09 25.14 -5.69
CA LYS A 68 -25.07 24.04 -6.64
C LYS A 68 -24.05 22.99 -6.24
N ILE A 69 -24.46 21.72 -6.37
CA ILE A 69 -23.53 20.58 -6.19
C ILE A 69 -23.37 19.88 -7.54
N ILE A 70 -22.15 19.57 -7.90
CA ILE A 70 -21.77 18.81 -9.10
C ILE A 70 -20.89 17.64 -8.70
N VAL A 71 -20.70 16.69 -9.62
CA VAL A 71 -19.83 15.52 -9.41
C VAL A 71 -18.54 15.70 -10.20
N GLU A 72 -17.40 15.41 -9.57
CA GLU A 72 -16.09 15.39 -10.23
C GLU A 72 -15.71 13.95 -10.57
N GLU A 73 -15.52 13.65 -11.86
CA GLU A 73 -15.33 12.29 -12.36
C GLU A 73 -13.99 12.05 -13.08
N TYR A 74 -13.33 13.12 -13.58
CA TYR A 74 -12.12 12.99 -14.39
C TYR A 74 -11.15 14.16 -14.24
N GLU A 75 -9.87 13.87 -14.57
CA GLU A 75 -8.82 14.89 -14.58
C GLU A 75 -9.05 15.88 -15.73
N GLY A 76 -8.96 17.19 -15.44
CA GLY A 76 -9.25 18.26 -16.41
C GLY A 76 -10.69 18.81 -16.34
N GLN A 77 -11.61 18.14 -15.69
CA GLN A 77 -13.00 18.58 -15.54
C GLN A 77 -13.13 20.01 -14.98
N LYS A 78 -12.17 20.44 -14.14
CA LYS A 78 -12.17 21.78 -13.57
C LYS A 78 -12.19 22.89 -14.64
N ILE A 79 -11.47 22.72 -15.74
CA ILE A 79 -11.48 23.68 -16.85
C ILE A 79 -12.84 23.68 -17.55
N ASP A 80 -13.40 22.49 -17.79
CA ASP A 80 -14.70 22.34 -18.44
C ASP A 80 -15.82 22.97 -17.59
N ASP A 81 -15.77 22.74 -16.28
CA ASP A 81 -16.77 23.30 -15.35
C ASP A 81 -16.62 24.81 -15.17
N ILE A 82 -15.38 25.33 -15.11
CA ILE A 82 -15.12 26.78 -15.08
C ILE A 82 -15.79 27.47 -16.30
N ARG A 83 -15.58 26.91 -17.49
CA ARG A 83 -16.18 27.42 -18.72
C ARG A 83 -17.70 27.23 -18.75
N ARG A 84 -18.17 26.04 -18.36
CA ARG A 84 -19.59 25.68 -18.41
C ARG A 84 -20.46 26.52 -17.49
N TYR A 85 -19.95 26.84 -16.31
CA TYR A 85 -20.68 27.57 -15.29
C TYR A 85 -20.28 29.05 -15.19
N ASP A 86 -19.39 29.52 -16.07
CA ASP A 86 -18.92 30.89 -16.12
C ASP A 86 -18.40 31.34 -14.74
N VAL A 87 -17.39 30.58 -14.25
CA VAL A 87 -16.86 30.71 -12.88
C VAL A 87 -15.84 31.85 -12.82
N ASP A 88 -16.00 32.74 -11.86
CA ASP A 88 -15.08 33.87 -11.62
C ASP A 88 -13.91 33.46 -10.71
N ILE A 89 -14.16 32.58 -9.71
CA ILE A 89 -13.19 32.21 -8.70
C ILE A 89 -13.16 30.69 -8.49
N PHE A 90 -11.99 30.07 -8.70
CA PHE A 90 -11.70 28.73 -8.24
C PHE A 90 -11.02 28.79 -6.88
N THR A 91 -11.46 27.97 -5.92
CA THR A 91 -10.85 27.97 -4.58
C THR A 91 -10.68 26.58 -4.01
N VAL A 92 -9.57 26.37 -3.28
CA VAL A 92 -9.27 25.14 -2.54
C VAL A 92 -8.45 25.49 -1.30
N GLY A 93 -8.20 24.51 -0.42
CA GLY A 93 -7.35 24.67 0.75
C GLY A 93 -5.88 24.97 0.37
N SER A 94 -5.16 25.65 1.26
CA SER A 94 -3.75 26.03 1.08
C SER A 94 -2.78 24.84 0.97
N ASP A 95 -3.19 23.63 1.36
CA ASP A 95 -2.43 22.40 1.15
C ASP A 95 -2.16 22.11 -0.35
N TRP A 96 -2.91 22.75 -1.22
CA TRP A 96 -2.82 22.67 -2.67
C TRP A 96 -2.16 23.87 -3.33
N ALA A 97 -1.54 24.77 -2.53
CA ALA A 97 -0.93 25.98 -3.06
C ALA A 97 0.04 25.69 -4.20
N GLY A 98 -0.13 26.42 -5.30
CA GLY A 98 0.66 26.27 -6.53
C GLY A 98 0.18 25.16 -7.50
N LYS A 99 -0.56 24.15 -7.03
CA LYS A 99 -0.94 23.02 -7.87
C LYS A 99 -2.03 23.34 -8.92
N PHE A 100 -2.81 24.39 -8.68
CA PHE A 100 -3.89 24.80 -9.55
C PHE A 100 -3.65 26.18 -10.20
N ASP A 101 -2.42 26.70 -10.17
CA ASP A 101 -2.09 28.01 -10.75
C ASP A 101 -2.35 28.07 -12.26
N TYR A 102 -2.31 26.93 -12.96
CA TYR A 102 -2.67 26.84 -14.36
C TYR A 102 -4.12 27.26 -14.66
N LEU A 103 -5.01 27.23 -13.65
CA LEU A 103 -6.39 27.68 -13.80
C LEU A 103 -6.52 29.21 -13.83
N ASN A 104 -5.45 29.97 -13.49
CA ASN A 104 -5.44 31.45 -13.61
C ASN A 104 -5.65 31.94 -15.07
N GLU A 105 -5.44 31.06 -16.05
CA GLU A 105 -5.80 31.36 -17.46
C GLU A 105 -7.32 31.45 -17.69
N TYR A 106 -8.12 30.87 -16.79
CA TYR A 106 -9.57 30.75 -16.97
C TYR A 106 -10.39 31.50 -15.92
N CYS A 107 -9.93 31.58 -14.68
CA CYS A 107 -10.58 32.29 -13.58
C CYS A 107 -9.55 32.65 -12.50
N LYS A 108 -9.95 33.45 -11.52
CA LYS A 108 -9.09 33.77 -10.37
C LYS A 108 -8.93 32.56 -9.47
N VAL A 109 -7.67 32.16 -9.15
CA VAL A 109 -7.37 31.08 -8.20
C VAL A 109 -7.12 31.67 -6.81
N VAL A 110 -7.79 31.13 -5.80
CA VAL A 110 -7.66 31.56 -4.39
C VAL A 110 -7.41 30.34 -3.51
N TYR A 111 -6.32 30.34 -2.76
CA TYR A 111 -6.00 29.31 -1.77
C TYR A 111 -6.45 29.75 -0.38
N LEU A 112 -7.34 28.99 0.24
CA LEU A 112 -7.89 29.28 1.54
C LEU A 112 -7.03 28.69 2.66
N PRO A 113 -6.77 29.42 3.77
CA PRO A 113 -5.97 28.91 4.86
C PRO A 113 -6.62 27.65 5.46
N ARG A 114 -5.77 26.70 5.87
CA ARG A 114 -6.22 25.47 6.52
C ARG A 114 -6.85 25.77 7.89
N THR A 115 -7.88 25.01 8.24
CA THR A 115 -8.40 24.98 9.62
C THR A 115 -7.57 23.98 10.42
N GLU A 116 -6.84 24.47 11.44
CA GLU A 116 -5.99 23.63 12.28
C GLU A 116 -6.80 22.68 13.17
N GLY A 117 -6.20 21.55 13.52
CA GLY A 117 -6.71 20.64 14.55
C GLY A 117 -7.81 19.67 14.12
N ILE A 118 -8.14 19.55 12.80
CA ILE A 118 -9.12 18.57 12.36
C ILE A 118 -8.90 18.16 10.89
N SER A 119 -8.91 16.83 10.65
CA SER A 119 -8.89 16.25 9.31
C SER A 119 -9.77 15.01 9.25
N SER A 120 -10.22 14.60 8.05
CA SER A 120 -10.98 13.35 7.87
C SER A 120 -10.18 12.14 8.38
N SER A 121 -8.86 12.17 8.27
CA SER A 121 -7.97 11.14 8.81
C SER A 121 -8.00 11.08 10.33
N GLU A 122 -8.00 12.23 11.02
CA GLU A 122 -8.12 12.29 12.49
C GLU A 122 -9.51 11.85 12.97
N VAL A 123 -10.56 12.20 12.22
CA VAL A 123 -11.93 11.74 12.55
C VAL A 123 -12.01 10.22 12.41
N ARG A 124 -11.49 9.65 11.30
CA ARG A 124 -11.42 8.19 11.13
C ARG A 124 -10.62 7.50 12.24
N SER A 125 -9.46 8.06 12.60
CA SER A 125 -8.60 7.47 13.64
C SER A 125 -9.23 7.45 15.03
N LYS A 126 -10.17 8.36 15.30
CA LYS A 126 -10.91 8.39 16.57
C LYS A 126 -12.10 7.42 16.60
N GLN A 127 -12.64 7.06 15.44
CA GLN A 127 -13.83 6.22 15.32
C GLN A 127 -13.54 4.71 15.28
N CYS A 128 -12.40 4.29 14.71
CA CYS A 128 -11.99 2.88 14.62
C CYS A 128 -10.47 2.77 14.72
N LYS A 129 -9.97 2.38 15.89
CA LYS A 129 -8.56 2.01 16.06
C LYS A 129 -8.45 0.49 16.04
N LEU A 130 -7.77 -0.03 15.02
CA LEU A 130 -7.41 -1.43 14.92
C LEU A 130 -6.29 -1.73 15.93
N ARG A 131 -6.57 -2.57 16.92
CA ARG A 131 -5.57 -3.03 17.89
C ARG A 131 -4.76 -4.15 17.26
N MET A 132 -3.47 -3.92 17.02
CA MET A 132 -2.58 -4.87 16.36
C MET A 132 -1.58 -5.47 17.34
N GLY A 133 -1.36 -6.78 17.23
CA GLY A 133 -0.30 -7.52 17.93
C GLY A 133 0.79 -7.95 16.96
N ILE A 134 2.03 -8.06 17.42
CA ILE A 134 3.14 -8.60 16.66
C ILE A 134 3.49 -9.99 17.16
N VAL A 135 3.67 -10.94 16.23
CA VAL A 135 3.97 -12.34 16.53
C VAL A 135 5.32 -12.72 15.94
N GLY A 136 6.27 -13.09 16.78
CA GLY A 136 7.61 -13.50 16.38
C GLY A 136 8.70 -12.46 16.65
N LYS A 137 9.92 -12.77 16.21
CA LYS A 137 11.11 -11.94 16.43
C LYS A 137 11.82 -11.71 15.10
N ALA A 138 11.76 -10.48 14.60
CA ALA A 138 12.51 -10.03 13.44
C ALA A 138 13.03 -8.60 13.67
N ALA A 139 14.19 -8.29 13.13
CA ALA A 139 14.84 -6.99 13.34
C ALA A 139 13.98 -5.79 12.87
N PHE A 140 13.17 -5.98 11.85
CA PHE A 140 12.31 -4.91 11.32
C PHE A 140 11.04 -4.63 12.14
N ARG A 141 10.71 -5.45 13.15
CA ARG A 141 9.54 -5.20 14.02
C ARG A 141 9.66 -3.88 14.77
N THR A 142 10.86 -3.53 15.25
CA THR A 142 11.13 -2.24 15.91
C THR A 142 10.81 -1.07 14.99
N LYS A 143 11.28 -1.14 13.74
CA LYS A 143 10.96 -0.14 12.73
C LYS A 143 9.44 -0.06 12.47
N PHE A 144 8.75 -1.19 12.38
CA PHE A 144 7.31 -1.23 12.18
C PHE A 144 6.57 -0.55 13.34
N VAL A 145 6.94 -0.86 14.59
CA VAL A 145 6.35 -0.21 15.78
C VAL A 145 6.60 1.30 15.80
N ALA A 146 7.83 1.72 15.48
CA ALA A 146 8.17 3.14 15.43
C ALA A 146 7.35 3.88 14.36
N GLU A 147 7.23 3.30 13.16
CA GLU A 147 6.51 3.89 12.04
C GLU A 147 4.98 3.83 12.20
N SER A 148 4.44 2.80 12.87
CA SER A 148 2.99 2.66 13.11
C SER A 148 2.41 3.82 13.93
N LYS A 149 3.22 4.48 14.76
CA LYS A 149 2.82 5.67 15.54
C LYS A 149 2.39 6.85 14.66
N TYR A 150 2.82 6.86 13.39
CA TYR A 150 2.47 7.89 12.40
C TYR A 150 1.33 7.45 11.47
N VAL A 151 0.80 6.23 11.65
CA VAL A 151 -0.31 5.70 10.86
C VAL A 151 -1.61 5.87 11.63
N ASN A 152 -2.59 6.55 11.02
CA ASN A 152 -3.90 6.72 11.62
C ASN A 152 -4.71 5.41 11.58
N GLY A 153 -5.43 5.12 12.66
CA GLY A 153 -6.37 4.00 12.73
C GLY A 153 -5.74 2.66 13.12
N VAL A 154 -4.44 2.59 13.43
CA VAL A 154 -3.76 1.38 13.92
C VAL A 154 -3.00 1.70 15.21
N ASP A 155 -3.19 0.90 16.23
CA ASP A 155 -2.40 0.91 17.46
C ASP A 155 -1.72 -0.45 17.63
N VAL A 156 -0.40 -0.49 17.65
CA VAL A 156 0.35 -1.71 18.06
C VAL A 156 0.37 -1.77 19.56
N ILE A 157 -0.36 -2.74 20.14
CA ILE A 157 -0.59 -2.80 21.60
C ILE A 157 0.15 -3.92 22.30
N GLY A 158 0.68 -4.91 21.59
CA GLY A 158 1.33 -6.04 22.21
C GLY A 158 2.24 -6.85 21.30
N VAL A 159 3.08 -7.64 21.92
CA VAL A 159 4.05 -8.52 21.24
C VAL A 159 4.01 -9.92 21.87
N CYS A 160 3.92 -10.94 21.02
CA CYS A 160 4.13 -12.34 21.39
C CYS A 160 5.48 -12.81 20.83
N ALA A 161 6.45 -13.03 21.70
CA ALA A 161 7.78 -13.52 21.32
C ALA A 161 8.45 -14.30 22.46
N PHE A 162 9.31 -15.26 22.12
CA PHE A 162 9.99 -16.12 23.07
C PHE A 162 10.96 -15.39 24.03
N GLN A 163 11.40 -14.18 23.67
CA GLN A 163 12.24 -13.33 24.53
C GLN A 163 11.74 -11.89 24.47
N LYS A 164 11.59 -11.27 25.62
CA LYS A 164 11.24 -9.86 25.75
C LYS A 164 12.34 -9.01 25.07
N SER A 165 11.93 -8.03 24.31
CA SER A 165 12.84 -7.01 23.77
C SER A 165 13.11 -5.96 24.83
N GLU A 166 14.38 -5.53 24.93
CA GLU A 166 14.79 -4.39 25.77
C GLU A 166 14.76 -3.07 25.00
N GLU A 167 14.29 -3.09 23.75
CA GLU A 167 14.22 -1.90 22.92
C GLU A 167 13.10 -0.96 23.39
N SER A 168 13.38 0.33 23.51
CA SER A 168 12.47 1.34 24.06
C SER A 168 11.17 1.50 23.29
N GLU A 169 11.13 1.10 22.01
CA GLU A 169 9.94 1.15 21.17
C GLU A 169 8.82 0.24 21.66
N PHE A 170 9.16 -0.78 22.47
CA PHE A 170 8.20 -1.72 23.07
C PHE A 170 7.81 -1.36 24.52
N ASP A 171 8.31 -0.24 25.03
CA ASP A 171 7.99 0.19 26.39
C ASP A 171 6.49 0.48 26.53
N GLY A 172 5.89 -0.09 27.57
CA GLY A 172 4.46 0.02 27.86
C GLY A 172 3.56 -0.90 27.03
N MET A 173 4.09 -1.68 26.11
CA MET A 173 3.30 -2.67 25.37
C MET A 173 3.04 -3.93 26.18
N PHE A 174 1.91 -4.58 25.90
CA PHE A 174 1.64 -5.91 26.42
C PHE A 174 2.65 -6.91 25.84
N TYR A 175 3.28 -7.70 26.68
CA TYR A 175 4.23 -8.73 26.27
C TYR A 175 3.79 -10.09 26.82
N THR A 176 3.83 -11.10 25.97
CA THR A 176 3.58 -12.49 26.36
C THR A 176 4.38 -13.48 25.51
N GLU A 177 4.62 -14.67 26.05
CA GLU A 177 5.10 -15.82 25.28
C GLU A 177 3.95 -16.74 24.84
N ASN A 178 2.74 -16.49 25.36
CA ASN A 178 1.53 -17.21 25.02
C ASN A 178 0.74 -16.49 23.93
N TYR A 179 0.65 -17.11 22.77
CA TYR A 179 -0.03 -16.51 21.61
C TYR A 179 -1.53 -16.32 21.85
N ASP A 180 -2.20 -17.21 22.59
CA ASP A 180 -3.63 -17.08 22.89
C ASP A 180 -3.93 -15.83 23.71
N GLU A 181 -3.08 -15.49 24.68
CA GLU A 181 -3.22 -14.26 25.46
C GLU A 181 -3.10 -12.99 24.63
N LEU A 182 -2.25 -13.00 23.57
CA LEU A 182 -2.19 -11.87 22.63
C LEU A 182 -3.46 -11.79 21.80
N LEU A 183 -3.94 -12.94 21.27
CA LEU A 183 -5.13 -12.99 20.42
C LEU A 183 -6.39 -12.47 21.14
N GLU A 184 -6.52 -12.67 22.45
CA GLU A 184 -7.63 -12.12 23.22
C GLU A 184 -7.68 -10.59 23.27
N LYS A 185 -6.55 -9.92 23.09
CA LYS A 185 -6.41 -8.46 23.25
C LYS A 185 -6.45 -7.67 21.96
N VAL A 186 -6.25 -8.31 20.81
CA VAL A 186 -6.04 -7.66 19.52
C VAL A 186 -7.19 -7.92 18.54
N ASP A 187 -7.28 -7.09 17.51
CA ASP A 187 -8.21 -7.25 16.40
C ASP A 187 -7.48 -7.81 15.17
N ALA A 188 -6.17 -7.56 15.08
CA ALA A 188 -5.30 -8.03 14.00
C ALA A 188 -3.94 -8.43 14.55
N VAL A 189 -3.23 -9.28 13.80
CA VAL A 189 -1.84 -9.63 14.09
C VAL A 189 -0.94 -9.39 12.89
N TYR A 190 0.28 -8.94 13.16
CA TYR A 190 1.38 -8.93 12.21
C TYR A 190 2.34 -10.07 12.53
N ILE A 191 2.41 -11.05 11.65
CA ILE A 191 3.23 -12.25 11.82
C ILE A 191 4.59 -12.02 11.17
N VAL A 192 5.63 -12.05 12.01
CA VAL A 192 7.04 -11.85 11.63
C VAL A 192 7.91 -13.01 12.15
N SER A 193 7.28 -14.15 12.41
CA SER A 193 7.95 -15.38 12.77
C SER A 193 8.78 -15.93 11.59
N LYS A 194 9.41 -17.09 11.75
CA LYS A 194 10.10 -17.75 10.63
C LYS A 194 9.07 -18.30 9.62
N PRO A 195 9.42 -18.38 8.31
CA PRO A 195 8.54 -18.87 7.26
C PRO A 195 7.88 -20.24 7.56
N GLU A 196 8.59 -21.13 8.25
CA GLU A 196 8.10 -22.45 8.64
C GLU A 196 6.94 -22.38 9.64
N LYS A 197 6.80 -21.26 10.37
CA LYS A 197 5.74 -21.04 11.35
C LYS A 197 4.57 -20.21 10.79
N HIS A 198 4.75 -19.52 9.67
CA HIS A 198 3.75 -18.60 9.14
C HIS A 198 2.39 -19.27 8.96
N TYR A 199 2.34 -20.46 8.39
CA TYR A 199 1.08 -21.19 8.22
C TYR A 199 0.37 -21.46 9.55
N ILE A 200 1.09 -22.02 10.53
CA ILE A 200 0.49 -22.38 11.84
C ILE A 200 0.04 -21.13 12.59
N ASP A 201 0.88 -20.10 12.65
CA ASP A 201 0.60 -18.86 13.36
C ASP A 201 -0.58 -18.11 12.70
N THR A 202 -0.62 -18.04 11.35
CA THR A 202 -1.69 -17.43 10.58
C THR A 202 -3.02 -18.17 10.77
N LYS A 203 -3.01 -19.50 10.62
CA LYS A 203 -4.20 -20.34 10.80
C LYS A 203 -4.82 -20.15 12.18
N LYS A 204 -3.98 -20.15 13.21
CA LYS A 204 -4.42 -19.94 14.60
C LYS A 204 -5.09 -18.58 14.77
N ALA A 205 -4.52 -17.50 14.21
CA ALA A 205 -5.10 -16.17 14.28
C ALA A 205 -6.44 -16.07 13.55
N LEU A 206 -6.53 -16.60 12.33
CA LEU A 206 -7.76 -16.59 11.53
C LEU A 206 -8.88 -17.36 12.25
N LEU A 207 -8.60 -18.55 12.78
CA LEU A 207 -9.57 -19.35 13.54
C LEU A 207 -10.00 -18.67 14.85
N ALA A 208 -9.16 -17.79 15.40
CA ALA A 208 -9.52 -16.94 16.54
C ALA A 208 -10.27 -15.64 16.12
N GLY A 209 -10.66 -15.51 14.85
CA GLY A 209 -11.41 -14.35 14.35
C GLY A 209 -10.57 -13.07 14.21
N LYS A 210 -9.25 -13.18 13.95
CA LYS A 210 -8.35 -12.03 13.82
C LYS A 210 -7.92 -11.82 12.39
N HIS A 211 -7.86 -10.54 11.97
CA HIS A 211 -7.21 -10.18 10.71
C HIS A 211 -5.71 -10.45 10.78
N VAL A 212 -5.10 -10.78 9.65
CA VAL A 212 -3.68 -11.15 9.61
C VAL A 212 -2.95 -10.37 8.51
N LEU A 213 -1.85 -9.73 8.90
CA LEU A 213 -0.76 -9.33 8.04
C LEU A 213 0.40 -10.32 8.28
N CYS A 214 0.83 -11.04 7.26
CA CYS A 214 1.90 -12.03 7.40
C CYS A 214 3.09 -11.69 6.52
N GLU A 215 4.31 -11.77 7.05
CA GLU A 215 5.52 -11.66 6.23
C GLU A 215 5.58 -12.74 5.15
N SER A 216 6.18 -12.39 4.04
CA SER A 216 6.32 -13.28 2.89
C SER A 216 7.42 -14.33 3.10
N PRO A 217 7.19 -15.55 2.62
CA PRO A 217 5.95 -16.09 2.05
C PRO A 217 4.94 -16.44 3.16
N ILE A 218 3.65 -16.23 2.92
CA ILE A 218 2.57 -16.57 3.89
C ILE A 218 2.61 -18.06 4.26
N ALA A 219 2.89 -18.93 3.28
CA ALA A 219 3.05 -20.36 3.48
C ALA A 219 4.15 -20.90 2.54
N LEU A 220 4.70 -22.08 2.88
CA LEU A 220 5.72 -22.77 2.08
C LEU A 220 5.13 -23.79 1.11
N LYS A 221 3.83 -24.09 1.22
CA LYS A 221 3.10 -25.00 0.34
C LYS A 221 1.86 -24.29 -0.19
N GLU A 222 1.53 -24.58 -1.44
CA GLU A 222 0.36 -24.05 -2.12
C GLU A 222 -0.93 -24.39 -1.36
N ALA A 223 -1.13 -25.68 -1.04
CA ALA A 223 -2.31 -26.15 -0.31
C ALA A 223 -2.49 -25.44 1.06
N ASP A 224 -1.40 -25.18 1.78
CA ASP A 224 -1.43 -24.45 3.06
C ASP A 224 -1.88 -22.99 2.82
N CYS A 225 -1.43 -22.38 1.72
CA CYS A 225 -1.81 -21.02 1.35
C CYS A 225 -3.29 -20.92 0.96
N GLU A 226 -3.77 -21.86 0.13
CA GLU A 226 -5.18 -21.97 -0.28
C GLU A 226 -6.09 -22.15 0.94
N GLU A 227 -5.73 -23.02 1.88
CA GLU A 227 -6.48 -23.21 3.12
C GLU A 227 -6.58 -21.93 3.94
N LEU A 228 -5.49 -21.18 4.09
CA LEU A 228 -5.49 -19.93 4.85
C LEU A 228 -6.43 -18.88 4.23
N TYR A 229 -6.40 -18.71 2.91
CA TYR A 229 -7.32 -17.79 2.23
C TYR A 229 -8.77 -18.25 2.32
N SER A 230 -9.05 -19.58 2.23
CA SER A 230 -10.38 -20.13 2.44
C SER A 230 -10.94 -19.81 3.83
N ILE A 231 -10.12 -20.02 4.87
CA ILE A 231 -10.51 -19.70 6.25
C ILE A 231 -10.78 -18.19 6.39
N ALA A 232 -9.92 -17.34 5.81
CA ALA A 232 -10.10 -15.90 5.89
C ALA A 232 -11.42 -15.46 5.22
N GLU A 233 -11.74 -16.00 4.05
CA GLU A 233 -12.97 -15.72 3.31
C GLU A 233 -14.21 -16.21 4.07
N GLU A 234 -14.21 -17.45 4.57
CA GLU A 234 -15.32 -18.04 5.33
C GLU A 234 -15.66 -17.24 6.59
N HIS A 235 -14.66 -16.62 7.23
CA HIS A 235 -14.84 -15.84 8.47
C HIS A 235 -14.96 -14.32 8.21
N GLY A 236 -14.94 -13.87 6.95
CA GLY A 236 -14.95 -12.44 6.59
C GLY A 236 -13.73 -11.67 7.11
N LEU A 237 -12.57 -12.32 7.20
CA LEU A 237 -11.33 -11.77 7.70
C LEU A 237 -10.39 -11.33 6.57
N VAL A 238 -9.53 -10.38 6.87
CA VAL A 238 -8.46 -9.94 5.98
C VAL A 238 -7.21 -10.77 6.25
N LEU A 239 -6.68 -11.41 5.21
CA LEU A 239 -5.34 -12.00 5.19
C LEU A 239 -4.52 -11.28 4.12
N MET A 240 -3.44 -10.64 4.53
CA MET A 240 -2.55 -9.86 3.64
C MET A 240 -1.12 -10.38 3.71
N ASP A 241 -0.50 -10.49 2.54
CA ASP A 241 0.95 -10.67 2.42
C ASP A 241 1.67 -9.33 2.60
N ALA A 242 2.70 -9.29 3.43
CA ALA A 242 3.45 -8.07 3.74
C ALA A 242 4.49 -7.69 2.65
N ILE A 243 4.23 -8.01 1.39
CA ILE A 243 5.03 -7.50 0.27
C ILE A 243 4.75 -6.01 0.09
N LYS A 244 5.39 -5.16 0.87
CA LYS A 244 5.15 -3.71 0.90
C LYS A 244 5.19 -3.04 -0.48
N THR A 245 6.01 -3.55 -1.40
CA THR A 245 6.08 -3.06 -2.79
C THR A 245 4.73 -3.14 -3.50
N ALA A 246 3.93 -4.16 -3.22
CA ALA A 246 2.60 -4.35 -3.82
C ALA A 246 1.63 -3.20 -3.53
N TYR A 247 1.83 -2.50 -2.43
CA TYR A 247 0.95 -1.44 -1.92
C TYR A 247 1.51 -0.03 -2.16
N SER A 248 2.62 0.09 -2.92
CA SER A 248 3.18 1.41 -3.23
C SER A 248 2.54 2.01 -4.48
N THR A 249 2.17 3.29 -4.40
CA THR A 249 1.55 4.03 -5.51
C THR A 249 2.42 4.02 -6.78
N ALA A 250 3.74 4.11 -6.63
CA ALA A 250 4.67 4.08 -7.75
C ALA A 250 4.64 2.73 -8.46
N TYR A 251 4.63 1.63 -7.71
CA TYR A 251 4.57 0.29 -8.26
C TYR A 251 3.20 -0.01 -8.93
N GLU A 252 2.09 0.37 -8.29
CA GLU A 252 0.76 0.24 -8.89
C GLU A 252 0.65 0.99 -10.22
N ARG A 253 1.21 2.21 -10.27
CA ARG A 253 1.29 3.01 -11.51
C ARG A 253 2.12 2.31 -12.58
N LEU A 254 3.24 1.69 -12.22
CA LEU A 254 4.06 0.89 -13.14
C LEU A 254 3.25 -0.25 -13.77
N VAL A 255 2.57 -1.05 -12.94
CA VAL A 255 1.73 -2.16 -13.41
C VAL A 255 0.62 -1.64 -14.33
N LEU A 256 -0.02 -0.53 -13.98
CA LEU A 256 -1.03 0.12 -14.82
C LEU A 256 -0.45 0.51 -16.18
N LEU A 257 0.69 1.20 -16.21
CA LEU A 257 1.35 1.61 -17.45
C LEU A 257 1.72 0.42 -18.34
N ALA A 258 2.18 -0.69 -17.75
CA ALA A 258 2.48 -1.91 -18.47
C ALA A 258 1.23 -2.53 -19.12
N LYS A 259 0.11 -2.57 -18.35
CA LYS A 259 -1.16 -3.20 -18.80
C LYS A 259 -1.97 -2.34 -19.76
N THR A 260 -1.87 -1.02 -19.72
CA THR A 260 -2.65 -0.11 -20.58
C THR A 260 -2.11 0.02 -22.00
N GLY A 261 -1.02 -0.69 -22.35
CA GLY A 261 -0.45 -0.68 -23.69
C GLY A 261 0.39 0.56 -24.01
N LYS A 262 0.74 1.38 -23.02
CA LYS A 262 1.64 2.55 -23.19
C LYS A 262 2.97 2.17 -23.83
N ILE A 263 3.53 1.02 -23.44
CA ILE A 263 4.77 0.46 -24.01
C ILE A 263 4.51 -0.59 -25.10
N GLY A 264 3.27 -0.69 -25.58
CA GLY A 264 2.84 -1.74 -26.50
C GLY A 264 2.56 -3.06 -25.77
N LYS A 265 2.69 -4.19 -26.47
CA LYS A 265 2.58 -5.52 -25.87
C LYS A 265 3.84 -5.82 -25.06
N VAL A 266 3.69 -6.25 -23.81
CA VAL A 266 4.83 -6.67 -22.99
C VAL A 266 5.41 -7.97 -23.54
N VAL A 267 6.73 -8.03 -23.70
CA VAL A 267 7.49 -9.17 -24.22
C VAL A 267 8.51 -9.71 -23.22
N SER A 268 8.96 -8.91 -22.25
CA SER A 268 9.83 -9.37 -21.15
C SER A 268 9.55 -8.64 -19.85
N VAL A 269 9.71 -9.35 -18.72
CA VAL A 269 9.77 -8.79 -17.36
C VAL A 269 11.00 -9.34 -16.66
N ASP A 270 11.92 -8.46 -16.28
CA ASP A 270 13.18 -8.80 -15.62
C ASP A 270 13.28 -8.11 -14.26
N ALA A 271 13.26 -8.88 -13.17
CA ALA A 271 13.28 -8.35 -11.81
C ALA A 271 14.44 -8.91 -10.99
N VAL A 272 15.22 -8.02 -10.37
CA VAL A 272 16.43 -8.39 -9.62
C VAL A 272 16.33 -7.90 -8.18
N CYS A 273 16.35 -8.83 -7.21
CA CYS A 273 16.36 -8.53 -5.78
C CYS A 273 17.57 -9.22 -5.11
N THR A 274 18.66 -8.49 -4.94
CA THR A 274 19.92 -9.05 -4.44
C THR A 274 20.54 -8.21 -3.34
N SER A 275 21.19 -8.87 -2.36
CA SER A 275 21.91 -8.21 -1.28
C SER A 275 23.14 -9.01 -0.86
N LEU A 276 24.07 -8.35 -0.13
CA LEU A 276 25.23 -8.99 0.50
C LEU A 276 25.07 -9.10 2.03
N ARG A 277 23.85 -8.95 2.55
CA ARG A 277 23.63 -8.84 4.00
C ARG A 277 24.05 -10.07 4.79
N ASP A 278 23.96 -11.26 4.21
CA ASP A 278 24.20 -12.53 4.89
C ASP A 278 25.42 -13.28 4.36
N GLY A 279 26.16 -12.72 3.39
CA GLY A 279 27.07 -13.48 2.53
C GLY A 279 28.53 -13.58 2.98
N ILE A 280 28.93 -12.94 4.06
CA ILE A 280 30.39 -12.76 4.26
C ILE A 280 30.97 -13.61 5.40
N SER A 281 30.17 -14.14 6.31
CA SER A 281 30.69 -14.96 7.42
C SER A 281 29.84 -16.20 7.63
N ILE A 282 30.12 -17.22 6.84
CA ILE A 282 29.51 -18.55 7.01
C ILE A 282 30.17 -19.28 8.19
N ALA A 283 31.45 -19.00 8.47
CA ALA A 283 32.17 -19.61 9.58
C ALA A 283 31.54 -19.21 10.93
N GLY A 284 30.97 -20.18 11.62
CA GLY A 284 30.38 -20.01 12.95
C GLY A 284 28.92 -19.44 12.99
N THR A 285 28.25 -19.27 11.83
CA THR A 285 26.88 -18.83 11.77
C THR A 285 25.95 -20.04 11.64
N ASP A 286 24.93 -20.13 12.50
CA ASP A 286 23.86 -21.11 12.34
C ASP A 286 22.94 -20.69 11.17
N LEU A 287 23.15 -21.29 10.01
CA LEU A 287 22.40 -21.02 8.78
C LEU A 287 20.94 -21.45 8.87
N THR A 288 20.61 -22.39 9.78
CA THR A 288 19.22 -22.81 10.00
C THR A 288 18.35 -21.72 10.61
N GLN A 289 18.95 -20.68 11.17
CA GLN A 289 18.26 -19.53 11.74
C GLN A 289 18.02 -18.41 10.72
N LYS A 290 18.52 -18.53 9.49
CA LYS A 290 18.39 -17.52 8.44
C LYS A 290 17.40 -17.94 7.37
N TRP A 291 16.71 -16.96 6.79
CA TRP A 291 15.89 -17.17 5.59
C TRP A 291 16.80 -17.24 4.37
N ASN A 292 16.55 -18.21 3.49
CA ASN A 292 17.24 -18.28 2.20
C ASN A 292 16.77 -17.16 1.25
N SER A 293 17.42 -17.03 0.08
CA SER A 293 17.07 -15.95 -0.88
C SER A 293 15.68 -16.10 -1.44
N MET A 294 15.21 -17.34 -1.63
CA MET A 294 13.86 -17.59 -2.13
C MET A 294 12.78 -17.07 -1.16
N CYS A 295 12.88 -17.41 0.13
CA CYS A 295 11.92 -16.89 1.12
C CYS A 295 12.07 -15.38 1.33
N GLY A 296 13.30 -14.84 1.25
CA GLY A 296 13.53 -13.43 1.57
C GLY A 296 13.27 -12.44 0.44
N TRP A 297 13.46 -12.85 -0.82
CA TRP A 297 13.41 -11.95 -1.97
C TRP A 297 12.50 -12.38 -3.11
N ALA A 298 12.28 -13.70 -3.29
CA ALA A 298 11.50 -14.16 -4.43
C ALA A 298 10.05 -13.66 -4.43
N PRO A 299 9.32 -13.54 -3.31
CA PRO A 299 7.98 -12.97 -3.33
C PRO A 299 7.95 -11.58 -3.98
N ALA A 300 8.86 -10.69 -3.61
CA ALA A 300 8.96 -9.37 -4.22
C ALA A 300 9.37 -9.42 -5.69
N ALA A 301 10.35 -10.27 -6.05
CA ALA A 301 10.83 -10.38 -7.43
C ALA A 301 9.80 -11.02 -8.38
N LEU A 302 9.00 -11.97 -7.90
CA LEU A 302 7.93 -12.63 -8.67
C LEU A 302 6.70 -11.73 -8.86
N LEU A 303 6.49 -10.78 -7.95
CA LEU A 303 5.32 -9.90 -7.97
C LEU A 303 5.09 -9.22 -9.34
N PRO A 304 6.05 -8.47 -9.93
CA PRO A 304 5.85 -7.86 -11.24
C PRO A 304 5.67 -8.88 -12.36
N VAL A 305 6.33 -10.03 -12.30
CA VAL A 305 6.19 -11.08 -13.30
C VAL A 305 4.74 -11.58 -13.35
N PHE A 306 4.20 -11.97 -12.20
CA PHE A 306 2.86 -12.55 -12.15
C PHE A 306 1.75 -11.51 -12.26
N GLN A 307 1.96 -10.30 -11.77
CA GLN A 307 0.96 -9.24 -11.95
C GLN A 307 0.86 -8.74 -13.40
N ILE A 308 1.96 -8.76 -14.16
CA ILE A 308 1.97 -8.26 -15.54
C ILE A 308 1.66 -9.38 -16.54
N LEU A 309 2.27 -10.55 -16.39
CA LEU A 309 2.18 -11.66 -17.34
C LEU A 309 1.22 -12.79 -16.92
N GLY A 310 0.77 -12.79 -15.65
CA GLY A 310 -0.06 -13.86 -15.08
C GLY A 310 0.77 -15.07 -14.62
N THR A 311 0.06 -16.09 -14.11
CA THR A 311 0.67 -17.32 -13.56
C THR A 311 0.74 -18.48 -14.57
N GLU A 312 0.13 -18.32 -15.76
CA GLU A 312 0.02 -19.35 -16.79
C GLU A 312 1.29 -19.42 -17.69
N TYR A 313 2.44 -19.70 -17.08
CA TYR A 313 3.68 -19.91 -17.83
C TYR A 313 3.77 -21.33 -18.39
N ARG A 314 4.34 -21.49 -19.59
CA ARG A 314 4.54 -22.81 -20.25
C ARG A 314 5.69 -23.60 -19.68
N LYS A 315 6.75 -22.90 -19.23
CA LYS A 315 7.98 -23.53 -18.73
C LYS A 315 8.65 -22.60 -17.72
N LYS A 316 9.25 -23.20 -16.69
CA LYS A 316 10.21 -22.53 -15.80
C LYS A 316 11.52 -23.30 -15.73
N VAL A 317 12.61 -22.58 -15.58
CA VAL A 317 13.95 -23.15 -15.33
C VAL A 317 14.51 -22.45 -14.10
N ILE A 318 14.88 -23.24 -13.10
CA ILE A 318 15.45 -22.76 -11.84
C ILE A 318 16.92 -23.14 -11.80
N THR A 319 17.80 -22.19 -11.59
CA THR A 319 19.23 -22.40 -11.43
C THR A 319 19.66 -21.81 -10.10
N THR A 320 20.18 -22.65 -9.20
CA THR A 320 20.60 -22.26 -7.86
C THR A 320 22.08 -22.54 -7.63
N LYS A 321 22.76 -21.58 -7.01
CA LYS A 321 24.08 -21.77 -6.42
C LYS A 321 23.92 -21.77 -4.90
N PHE A 322 24.16 -22.92 -4.29
CA PHE A 322 24.08 -23.07 -2.82
C PHE A 322 25.33 -22.56 -2.12
N LEU A 323 25.13 -21.99 -0.94
CA LEU A 323 26.16 -21.80 0.10
C LEU A 323 26.31 -23.07 0.94
N ASP A 324 25.15 -23.63 1.33
CA ASP A 324 25.00 -24.87 2.06
C ASP A 324 23.76 -25.59 1.57
N GLU A 325 23.94 -26.70 0.88
CA GLU A 325 22.83 -27.47 0.31
C GLU A 325 22.05 -28.22 1.39
N ALA A 326 22.73 -28.71 2.43
CA ALA A 326 22.10 -29.43 3.54
C ALA A 326 21.17 -28.51 4.36
N ALA A 327 21.58 -27.25 4.54
CA ALA A 327 20.77 -26.23 5.19
C ALA A 327 19.76 -25.52 4.26
N ASN A 328 19.67 -25.94 2.98
CA ASN A 328 18.85 -25.28 1.95
C ASN A 328 19.11 -23.77 1.87
N MET A 329 20.37 -23.36 2.02
CA MET A 329 20.79 -21.96 1.99
C MET A 329 21.46 -21.66 0.65
N ASP A 330 20.80 -20.85 -0.17
CA ASP A 330 21.31 -20.43 -1.46
C ASP A 330 22.16 -19.14 -1.36
N ALA A 331 23.18 -19.05 -2.20
CA ALA A 331 23.91 -17.82 -2.44
C ALA A 331 23.20 -16.95 -3.46
N PHE A 332 22.65 -17.60 -4.50
CA PHE A 332 22.05 -16.97 -5.65
C PHE A 332 21.09 -17.95 -6.33
N THR A 333 19.89 -17.49 -6.67
CA THR A 333 18.94 -18.26 -7.47
C THR A 333 18.42 -17.41 -8.61
N LYS A 334 18.40 -17.97 -9.82
CA LYS A 334 17.81 -17.41 -11.02
C LYS A 334 16.64 -18.28 -11.46
N ILE A 335 15.52 -17.67 -11.84
CA ILE A 335 14.37 -18.36 -12.43
C ILE A 335 14.02 -17.68 -13.75
N ASP A 336 13.99 -18.47 -14.80
CA ASP A 336 13.55 -18.05 -16.13
C ASP A 336 12.16 -18.66 -16.42
N PHE A 337 11.21 -17.84 -16.88
CA PHE A 337 9.87 -18.25 -17.26
C PHE A 337 9.67 -18.05 -18.77
N THR A 338 9.00 -18.99 -19.41
CA THR A 338 8.57 -18.90 -20.81
C THR A 338 7.05 -18.91 -20.85
N TYR A 339 6.45 -17.85 -21.37
CA TYR A 339 5.03 -17.73 -21.67
C TYR A 339 4.76 -18.01 -23.16
N GLY A 340 3.51 -17.82 -23.60
CA GLY A 340 3.13 -17.99 -25.00
C GLY A 340 3.89 -17.05 -25.93
N ASP A 341 4.00 -15.80 -25.56
CA ASP A 341 4.52 -14.72 -26.36
C ASP A 341 5.33 -13.68 -25.53
N ALA A 342 5.73 -14.07 -24.34
CA ALA A 342 6.62 -13.31 -23.46
C ALA A 342 7.58 -14.24 -22.70
N VAL A 343 8.60 -13.64 -22.13
CA VAL A 343 9.55 -14.27 -21.20
C VAL A 343 9.66 -13.47 -19.92
N ALA A 344 10.10 -14.09 -18.85
CA ALA A 344 10.48 -13.35 -17.65
C ALA A 344 11.70 -13.97 -16.97
N SER A 345 12.47 -13.17 -16.27
CA SER A 345 13.60 -13.63 -15.48
C SER A 345 13.62 -12.94 -14.12
N ILE A 346 13.83 -13.71 -13.07
CA ILE A 346 14.14 -13.15 -11.77
C ILE A 346 15.53 -13.60 -11.29
N LYS A 347 16.22 -12.71 -10.57
CA LYS A 347 17.45 -13.03 -9.84
C LYS A 347 17.26 -12.66 -8.38
N VAL A 348 17.45 -13.61 -7.48
CA VAL A 348 17.36 -13.38 -6.04
C VAL A 348 18.63 -13.86 -5.35
N ALA A 349 19.14 -13.08 -4.41
CA ALA A 349 20.34 -13.43 -3.68
C ALA A 349 20.45 -12.71 -2.34
N LYS A 350 20.96 -13.41 -1.32
CA LYS A 350 21.36 -12.82 -0.03
C LYS A 350 22.87 -12.83 0.18
N ALA A 351 23.59 -13.58 -0.64
CA ALA A 351 25.04 -13.72 -0.60
C ALA A 351 25.75 -13.32 -1.91
N ALA A 352 25.03 -12.70 -2.82
CA ALA A 352 25.57 -12.14 -4.05
C ALA A 352 24.85 -10.81 -4.38
N LYS A 353 25.53 -9.90 -5.06
CA LYS A 353 24.99 -8.60 -5.45
C LYS A 353 24.99 -8.47 -6.97
N SER A 354 23.87 -8.06 -7.50
CA SER A 354 23.65 -7.70 -8.90
C SER A 354 22.98 -6.31 -8.96
N GLU A 355 22.52 -5.87 -10.12
CA GLU A 355 22.05 -4.51 -10.45
C GLU A 355 20.91 -4.06 -9.55
N GLY A 356 19.94 -4.93 -9.26
CA GLY A 356 18.77 -4.63 -8.43
C GLY A 356 17.72 -3.79 -9.13
N GLU A 357 17.55 -3.97 -10.44
CA GLU A 357 16.65 -3.24 -11.32
C GLU A 357 15.37 -4.02 -11.60
N LEU A 358 14.32 -3.30 -12.04
CA LEU A 358 13.13 -3.86 -12.66
C LEU A 358 13.01 -3.29 -14.08
N ILE A 359 12.96 -4.17 -15.07
CA ILE A 359 12.79 -3.79 -16.49
C ILE A 359 11.55 -4.50 -17.02
N VAL A 360 10.63 -3.73 -17.61
CA VAL A 360 9.49 -4.25 -18.35
C VAL A 360 9.62 -3.82 -19.80
N THR A 361 9.88 -4.77 -20.71
CA THR A 361 10.10 -4.53 -22.11
C THR A 361 8.81 -4.72 -22.90
N GLY A 362 8.46 -3.75 -23.73
CA GLY A 362 7.30 -3.81 -24.61
C GLY A 362 7.67 -3.54 -26.08
N THR A 363 6.71 -3.78 -26.98
CA THR A 363 6.91 -3.63 -28.43
C THR A 363 7.01 -2.17 -28.91
N LYS A 364 6.69 -1.19 -28.04
CA LYS A 364 6.73 0.25 -28.36
C LYS A 364 7.60 1.06 -27.39
N GLY A 365 8.23 0.40 -26.42
CA GLY A 365 9.05 1.05 -25.41
C GLY A 365 9.31 0.12 -24.22
N TYR A 366 9.85 0.66 -23.15
CA TYR A 366 10.13 -0.09 -21.94
C TYR A 366 9.91 0.78 -20.70
N ILE A 367 9.74 0.13 -19.53
CA ILE A 367 9.76 0.76 -18.23
C ILE A 367 11.03 0.30 -17.52
N TYR A 368 11.77 1.25 -16.99
CA TYR A 368 12.98 1.00 -16.22
C TYR A 368 12.86 1.62 -14.83
N VAL A 369 13.05 0.79 -13.80
CA VAL A 369 13.12 1.24 -12.41
C VAL A 369 14.48 0.90 -11.84
N PRO A 370 15.27 1.90 -11.45
CA PRO A 370 16.61 1.68 -10.93
C PRO A 370 16.61 0.98 -9.56
N ALA A 371 17.76 0.46 -9.18
CA ALA A 371 17.98 -0.14 -7.87
C ALA A 371 17.83 0.91 -6.74
N PRO A 372 17.20 0.54 -5.64
CA PRO A 372 16.48 -0.70 -5.34
C PRO A 372 14.98 -0.57 -5.63
N TRP A 373 14.55 -1.07 -6.78
CA TRP A 373 13.17 -0.94 -7.28
C TRP A 373 12.08 -1.45 -6.32
N TRP A 374 12.40 -2.37 -5.42
CA TRP A 374 11.45 -2.89 -4.40
C TRP A 374 11.21 -1.94 -3.23
N LYS A 375 11.88 -0.79 -3.16
CA LYS A 375 11.52 0.28 -2.26
C LYS A 375 10.33 1.06 -2.81
N THR A 376 9.62 1.74 -1.93
CA THR A 376 8.33 2.37 -2.24
C THR A 376 8.43 3.76 -2.87
N ASP A 377 9.63 4.31 -2.98
CA ASP A 377 9.90 5.70 -3.41
C ASP A 377 10.83 5.70 -4.65
N TYR A 378 10.25 5.87 -5.82
CA TYR A 378 10.98 6.09 -7.09
C TYR A 378 10.14 6.88 -8.09
#